data_825a56e00a1b72f61297cec5c7df1780
#
_entry.id   825a56e00a1b72f61297cec5c7df1780
#
_cell.length_a   1.000
_cell.length_b   1.000
_cell.length_c   1.000
_cell.angle_alpha   90.00
_cell.angle_beta   90.00
_cell.angle_gamma   90.00
#
_symmetry.space_group_name_H-M   'P 1'
#
loop_
_entity.id
_entity.type
_entity.pdbx_description
1 polymer ?
#
loop_
_entity_poly.entity_id
_entity_poly.type
_entity_poly.pdbx_seq_one_letter_code
_entity_poly.pdbx_strand_id
1 'polypeptide(L)'
;AHIVNSQIQRLLQIDKTTLLFRLNTHNGNRNLIITVGAKPSIYMANHLTDIPKEPTSLCMFLRKHIEGARLTSIEQVNGDRIIHITADKLALDGTLVATHIYVELIGKYSNCIFVQDGVVLESLIHVSPVMNRERTVSPKQPYELPPNAERTSIFDFSEKEIKGMLHSFPDDTVGKTIRKLFNGFGPVLLREVCYRAKINEKDIWENLSEDSIDQLATALYSLRCELATANVL
;
A
#
# COMPACT_ATOMS: atom_id res chain seq x y z
N ALA A 1 -14.38 1.57 0.61
CA ALA A 1 -15.55 1.03 -0.10
C ALA A 1 -16.51 2.11 -0.64
N HIS A 2 -16.69 3.25 0.07
CA HIS A 2 -17.71 4.25 -0.32
C HIS A 2 -17.32 5.21 -1.46
N ILE A 3 -16.09 5.12 -1.98
CA ILE A 3 -15.62 5.98 -3.08
C ILE A 3 -15.33 5.23 -4.38
N VAL A 4 -15.46 3.91 -4.40
CA VAL A 4 -15.45 3.13 -5.65
C VAL A 4 -16.67 3.54 -6.49
N ASN A 5 -16.50 3.61 -7.79
CA ASN A 5 -17.43 4.15 -8.78
C ASN A 5 -17.63 5.69 -8.75
N SER A 6 -16.89 6.41 -7.93
CA SER A 6 -16.90 7.88 -7.93
C SER A 6 -16.10 8.44 -9.10
N GLN A 7 -16.53 9.61 -9.59
CA GLN A 7 -15.78 10.34 -10.61
C GLN A 7 -14.79 11.31 -9.99
N ILE A 8 -13.57 11.35 -10.51
CA ILE A 8 -12.57 12.37 -10.15
C ILE A 8 -12.95 13.68 -10.83
N GLN A 9 -13.51 14.61 -10.07
CA GLN A 9 -13.88 15.95 -10.58
C GLN A 9 -12.66 16.86 -10.71
N ARG A 10 -11.76 16.80 -9.75
CA ARG A 10 -10.61 17.68 -9.70
C ARG A 10 -9.45 17.04 -8.96
N LEU A 11 -8.23 17.23 -9.49
CA LEU A 11 -6.98 17.01 -8.78
C LEU A 11 -6.39 18.33 -8.35
N LEU A 12 -5.95 18.44 -7.10
CA LEU A 12 -5.28 19.59 -6.52
C LEU A 12 -4.00 19.12 -5.81
N GLN A 13 -2.96 19.90 -5.88
CA GLN A 13 -1.76 19.69 -5.08
C GLN A 13 -1.73 20.79 -4.00
N ILE A 14 -1.87 20.38 -2.74
CA ILE A 14 -1.94 21.32 -1.60
C ILE A 14 -0.55 21.87 -1.28
N ASP A 15 0.43 20.97 -1.27
CA ASP A 15 1.85 21.26 -1.08
C ASP A 15 2.72 20.25 -1.84
N LYS A 16 4.04 20.30 -1.66
CA LYS A 16 5.00 19.40 -2.37
C LYS A 16 4.75 17.91 -2.13
N THR A 17 4.05 17.57 -1.06
CA THR A 17 3.87 16.19 -0.58
C THR A 17 2.41 15.75 -0.50
N THR A 18 1.46 16.65 -0.77
CA THR A 18 0.03 16.39 -0.54
C THR A 18 -0.80 16.62 -1.80
N LEU A 19 -1.49 15.56 -2.22
CA LEU A 19 -2.50 15.60 -3.28
C LEU A 19 -3.90 15.50 -2.69
N LEU A 20 -4.84 16.18 -3.34
CA LEU A 20 -6.26 16.13 -3.03
C LEU A 20 -7.03 15.77 -4.28
N PHE A 21 -7.83 14.72 -4.17
CA PHE A 21 -8.78 14.30 -5.18
C PHE A 21 -10.19 14.69 -4.75
N ARG A 22 -10.81 15.61 -5.48
CA ARG A 22 -12.23 15.91 -5.29
C ARG A 22 -13.04 14.90 -6.10
N LEU A 23 -13.85 14.14 -5.40
CA LEU A 23 -14.62 13.03 -5.94
C LEU A 23 -16.10 13.36 -5.92
N ASN A 24 -16.80 13.06 -7.01
CA ASN A 24 -18.26 13.06 -7.07
C ASN A 24 -18.75 11.65 -6.75
N THR A 25 -19.38 11.48 -5.61
CA THR A 25 -19.92 10.20 -5.14
C THR A 25 -21.44 10.23 -5.16
N HIS A 26 -22.09 9.08 -5.03
CA HIS A 26 -23.55 9.02 -4.87
C HIS A 26 -24.08 9.84 -3.69
N ASN A 27 -23.25 10.03 -2.65
CA ASN A 27 -23.61 10.78 -1.43
C ASN A 27 -23.04 12.21 -1.45
N GLY A 28 -22.83 12.79 -2.63
CA GLY A 28 -22.27 14.12 -2.80
C GLY A 28 -20.75 14.14 -2.91
N ASN A 29 -20.20 15.35 -2.92
CA ASN A 29 -18.77 15.53 -3.09
C ASN A 29 -17.99 15.09 -1.87
N ARG A 30 -16.86 14.42 -2.09
CA ARG A 30 -15.92 13.95 -1.08
C ARG A 30 -14.49 14.34 -1.48
N ASN A 31 -13.62 14.48 -0.49
CA ASN A 31 -12.23 14.81 -0.71
C ASN A 31 -11.35 13.68 -0.19
N LEU A 32 -10.60 13.04 -1.09
CA LEU A 32 -9.57 12.07 -0.74
C LEU A 32 -8.22 12.79 -0.69
N ILE A 33 -7.56 12.75 0.45
CA ILE A 33 -6.24 13.35 0.66
C ILE A 33 -5.20 12.24 0.72
N ILE A 34 -4.12 12.43 -0.02
CA ILE A 34 -2.95 11.56 -0.04
C ILE A 34 -1.74 12.42 0.31
N THR A 35 -1.07 12.10 1.40
CA THR A 35 0.16 12.75 1.84
C THR A 35 1.30 11.74 1.83
N VAL A 36 2.46 12.13 1.29
CA VAL A 36 3.70 11.35 1.29
C VAL A 36 4.77 12.05 2.13
N GLY A 37 5.94 11.45 2.32
CA GLY A 37 7.03 12.01 3.14
C GLY A 37 7.09 11.41 4.54
N ALA A 38 7.51 12.18 5.53
CA ALA A 38 7.80 11.66 6.88
C ALA A 38 6.57 11.07 7.61
N LYS A 39 5.37 11.58 7.33
CA LYS A 39 4.11 11.12 7.93
C LYS A 39 3.10 10.83 6.83
N PRO A 40 3.30 9.74 6.08
CA PRO A 40 2.42 9.42 4.95
C PRO A 40 1.04 9.01 5.45
N SER A 41 0.01 9.42 4.70
CA SER A 41 -1.38 9.10 5.04
C SER A 41 -2.28 9.15 3.81
N ILE A 42 -3.37 8.40 3.87
CA ILE A 42 -4.50 8.46 2.95
C ILE A 42 -5.78 8.51 3.75
N TYR A 43 -6.62 9.51 3.52
CA TYR A 43 -7.86 9.68 4.29
C TYR A 43 -8.89 10.55 3.57
N MET A 44 -10.13 10.46 4.02
CA MET A 44 -11.24 11.31 3.55
C MET A 44 -11.35 12.55 4.42
N ALA A 45 -11.46 13.72 3.80
CA ALA A 45 -11.67 15.00 4.51
C ALA A 45 -12.99 15.66 4.11
N ASN A 46 -13.70 16.17 5.10
CA ASN A 46 -14.96 16.91 4.87
C ASN A 46 -14.71 18.39 4.60
N HIS A 47 -13.71 18.97 5.23
CA HIS A 47 -13.34 20.37 5.09
C HIS A 47 -11.92 20.51 4.59
N LEU A 48 -11.70 21.53 3.78
CA LEU A 48 -10.41 21.84 3.19
C LEU A 48 -10.05 23.28 3.58
N THR A 49 -8.84 23.45 4.07
CA THR A 49 -8.20 24.75 4.30
C THR A 49 -7.05 24.92 3.31
N ASP A 50 -6.76 26.14 2.94
CA ASP A 50 -5.55 26.55 2.22
C ASP A 50 -5.31 25.86 0.87
N ILE A 51 -6.34 25.82 0.02
CA ILE A 51 -6.17 25.37 -1.36
C ILE A 51 -5.37 26.39 -2.16
N PRO A 52 -4.23 26.02 -2.78
CA PRO A 52 -3.47 26.91 -3.64
C PRO A 52 -4.31 27.45 -4.79
N LYS A 53 -4.18 28.73 -5.07
CA LYS A 53 -4.91 29.39 -6.18
C LYS A 53 -4.43 28.91 -7.54
N GLU A 54 -3.12 28.67 -7.67
CA GLU A 54 -2.50 28.25 -8.93
C GLU A 54 -2.07 26.79 -8.88
N PRO A 55 -2.38 25.99 -9.92
CA PRO A 55 -1.96 24.62 -10.00
C PRO A 55 -0.48 24.51 -10.37
N THR A 56 0.22 23.52 -9.80
CA THR A 56 1.58 23.19 -10.22
C THR A 56 1.60 22.52 -11.60
N SER A 57 2.77 22.50 -12.26
CA SER A 57 2.96 21.80 -13.54
C SER A 57 2.61 20.32 -13.45
N LEU A 58 3.01 19.64 -12.36
CA LEU A 58 2.63 18.27 -12.03
C LEU A 58 1.11 18.10 -12.01
N CYS A 59 0.44 18.97 -11.27
CA CYS A 59 -1.01 18.92 -11.14
C CYS A 59 -1.71 19.13 -12.48
N MET A 60 -1.25 20.09 -13.30
CA MET A 60 -1.80 20.33 -14.63
C MET A 60 -1.58 19.14 -15.58
N PHE A 61 -0.41 18.51 -15.51
CA PHE A 61 -0.12 17.31 -16.30
C PHE A 61 -1.04 16.15 -15.90
N LEU A 62 -1.13 15.82 -14.62
CA LEU A 62 -1.95 14.70 -14.13
C LEU A 62 -3.45 14.90 -14.39
N ARG A 63 -3.94 16.14 -14.32
CA ARG A 63 -5.35 16.46 -14.62
C ARG A 63 -5.78 15.97 -16.00
N LYS A 64 -4.93 16.09 -17.02
CA LYS A 64 -5.25 15.61 -18.38
C LYS A 64 -5.55 14.11 -18.40
N HIS A 65 -4.89 13.34 -17.55
CA HIS A 65 -5.02 11.89 -17.51
C HIS A 65 -6.16 11.43 -16.63
N ILE A 66 -6.37 12.04 -15.46
CA ILE A 66 -7.29 11.50 -14.44
C ILE A 66 -8.54 12.34 -14.15
N GLU A 67 -8.60 13.62 -14.47
CA GLU A 67 -9.85 14.37 -14.29
C GLU A 67 -10.91 13.84 -15.27
N GLY A 68 -12.10 13.57 -14.73
CA GLY A 68 -13.18 12.90 -15.44
C GLY A 68 -13.15 11.37 -15.35
N ALA A 69 -12.04 10.77 -14.93
CA ALA A 69 -11.93 9.33 -14.73
C ALA A 69 -12.84 8.84 -13.60
N ARG A 70 -13.25 7.56 -13.67
CA ARG A 70 -14.01 6.86 -12.63
C ARG A 70 -13.06 5.96 -11.84
N LEU A 71 -13.13 6.02 -10.52
CA LEU A 71 -12.42 5.09 -9.65
C LEU A 71 -13.11 3.72 -9.73
N THR A 72 -12.43 2.71 -10.27
CA THR A 72 -13.01 1.37 -10.48
C THR A 72 -12.56 0.37 -9.43
N SER A 73 -11.36 0.52 -8.86
CA SER A 73 -10.92 -0.28 -7.72
C SER A 73 -10.06 0.50 -6.73
N ILE A 74 -10.04 0.04 -5.49
CA ILE A 74 -9.14 0.49 -4.43
C ILE A 74 -8.79 -0.73 -3.61
N GLU A 75 -7.52 -1.11 -3.62
CA GLU A 75 -7.05 -2.37 -3.05
C GLU A 75 -5.75 -2.15 -2.27
N GLN A 76 -5.56 -2.91 -1.21
CA GLN A 76 -4.27 -3.00 -0.53
C GLN A 76 -3.44 -4.09 -1.20
N VAL A 77 -2.21 -3.75 -1.59
CA VAL A 77 -1.34 -4.71 -2.29
C VAL A 77 -0.66 -5.63 -1.27
N ASN A 78 -0.93 -6.93 -1.38
CA ASN A 78 -0.29 -8.01 -0.61
C ASN A 78 -0.19 -7.76 0.91
N GLY A 79 -1.18 -7.10 1.51
CA GLY A 79 -1.16 -6.77 2.94
C GLY A 79 -0.06 -5.78 3.34
N ASP A 80 0.66 -5.20 2.39
CA ASP A 80 1.66 -4.17 2.64
C ASP A 80 1.03 -2.77 2.71
N ARG A 81 1.79 -1.77 3.08
CA ARG A 81 1.37 -0.35 3.15
C ARG A 81 1.38 0.30 1.76
N ILE A 82 0.82 -0.39 0.78
CA ILE A 82 0.66 0.05 -0.60
C ILE A 82 -0.82 -0.02 -0.94
N ILE A 83 -1.39 1.10 -1.32
CA ILE A 83 -2.76 1.18 -1.83
C ILE A 83 -2.69 1.34 -3.34
N HIS A 84 -3.33 0.45 -4.06
CA HIS A 84 -3.50 0.52 -5.50
C HIS A 84 -4.91 1.02 -5.82
N ILE A 85 -5.00 2.10 -6.57
CA ILE A 85 -6.25 2.71 -7.03
C ILE A 85 -6.26 2.66 -8.55
N THR A 86 -7.34 2.13 -9.15
CA THR A 86 -7.55 2.17 -10.60
C THR A 86 -8.55 3.25 -10.94
N ALA A 87 -8.20 4.09 -11.91
CA ALA A 87 -9.05 5.15 -12.43
C ALA A 87 -9.17 5.03 -13.95
N ASP A 88 -10.39 4.74 -14.44
CA ASP A 88 -10.68 4.53 -15.85
C ASP A 88 -11.28 5.77 -16.49
N LYS A 89 -10.73 6.18 -17.62
CA LYS A 89 -11.16 7.33 -18.39
C LYS A 89 -11.41 6.95 -19.83
N LEU A 90 -12.55 7.39 -20.36
CA LEU A 90 -12.84 7.27 -21.77
C LEU A 90 -12.07 8.35 -22.55
N ALA A 91 -11.21 7.95 -23.45
CA ALA A 91 -10.48 8.82 -24.36
C ALA A 91 -11.40 9.34 -25.50
N LEU A 92 -10.93 10.34 -26.22
CA LEU A 92 -11.71 10.95 -27.31
C LEU A 92 -12.03 10.01 -28.46
N ASP A 93 -11.19 8.99 -28.68
CA ASP A 93 -11.34 7.95 -29.68
C ASP A 93 -12.27 6.80 -29.24
N GLY A 94 -12.83 6.90 -28.02
CA GLY A 94 -13.68 5.87 -27.44
C GLY A 94 -12.94 4.74 -26.73
N THR A 95 -11.61 4.74 -26.67
CA THR A 95 -10.85 3.75 -25.91
C THR A 95 -10.93 4.01 -24.41
N LEU A 96 -10.97 2.94 -23.61
CA LEU A 96 -10.90 3.05 -22.15
C LEU A 96 -9.44 3.00 -21.71
N VAL A 97 -8.98 4.06 -21.07
CA VAL A 97 -7.60 4.19 -20.57
C VAL A 97 -7.61 4.08 -19.05
N ALA A 98 -6.93 3.06 -18.54
CA ALA A 98 -6.74 2.86 -17.10
C ALA A 98 -5.50 3.60 -16.61
N THR A 99 -5.65 4.41 -15.57
CA THR A 99 -4.53 4.96 -14.81
C THR A 99 -4.49 4.29 -13.46
N HIS A 100 -3.37 3.64 -13.15
CA HIS A 100 -3.09 3.00 -11.88
C HIS A 100 -2.35 3.97 -10.97
N ILE A 101 -2.87 4.21 -9.77
CA ILE A 101 -2.30 5.12 -8.78
C ILE A 101 -1.81 4.27 -7.62
N TYR A 102 -0.50 4.18 -7.44
CA TYR A 102 0.11 3.47 -6.32
C TYR A 102 0.48 4.46 -5.23
N VAL A 103 -0.15 4.32 -4.08
CA VAL A 103 0.12 5.11 -2.87
C VAL A 103 0.96 4.26 -1.92
N GLU A 104 2.25 4.49 -1.93
CA GLU A 104 3.23 3.75 -1.12
C GLU A 104 3.43 4.46 0.22
N LEU A 105 2.90 3.92 1.31
CA LEU A 105 2.95 4.52 2.65
C LEU A 105 4.15 3.99 3.45
N ILE A 106 5.36 4.01 2.84
CA ILE A 106 6.57 3.36 3.37
C ILE A 106 7.48 4.39 4.07
N GLY A 107 6.98 5.08 5.08
CA GLY A 107 7.73 6.07 5.86
C GLY A 107 8.41 7.12 4.97
N LYS A 108 9.70 7.33 5.15
CA LYS A 108 10.47 8.33 4.36
C LYS A 108 10.56 8.03 2.86
N TYR A 109 10.27 6.80 2.44
CA TYR A 109 10.24 6.37 1.04
C TYR A 109 8.82 6.38 0.45
N SER A 110 7.86 6.93 1.19
CA SER A 110 6.48 7.04 0.71
C SER A 110 6.40 7.87 -0.58
N ASN A 111 5.49 7.46 -1.47
CA ASN A 111 5.30 8.12 -2.76
C ASN A 111 3.86 7.95 -3.25
N CYS A 112 3.46 8.78 -4.20
CA CYS A 112 2.23 8.61 -4.96
C CYS A 112 2.62 8.59 -6.44
N ILE A 113 2.42 7.44 -7.10
CA ILE A 113 2.95 7.14 -8.43
C ILE A 113 1.77 6.85 -9.36
N PHE A 114 1.75 7.50 -10.52
CA PHE A 114 0.75 7.34 -11.55
C PHE A 114 1.35 6.52 -12.68
N VAL A 115 0.67 5.45 -13.08
CA VAL A 115 1.15 4.46 -14.05
C VAL A 115 0.10 4.24 -15.11
N GLN A 116 0.51 4.18 -16.37
CA GLN A 116 -0.30 3.72 -17.51
C GLN A 116 0.50 2.69 -18.29
N ASP A 117 -0.14 1.62 -18.73
CA ASP A 117 0.48 0.54 -19.49
C ASP A 117 1.78 -0.02 -18.87
N GLY A 118 1.82 -0.10 -17.52
CA GLY A 118 2.97 -0.57 -16.76
C GLY A 118 4.13 0.45 -16.67
N VAL A 119 3.99 1.64 -17.23
CA VAL A 119 5.03 2.68 -17.26
C VAL A 119 4.64 3.85 -16.35
N VAL A 120 5.61 4.36 -15.61
CA VAL A 120 5.43 5.54 -14.77
C VAL A 120 5.11 6.76 -15.65
N LEU A 121 3.89 7.26 -15.49
CA LEU A 121 3.44 8.48 -16.11
C LEU A 121 4.02 9.69 -15.40
N GLU A 122 3.90 9.69 -14.07
CA GLU A 122 4.44 10.71 -13.18
C GLU A 122 4.43 10.22 -11.71
N SER A 123 5.18 10.90 -10.85
CA SER A 123 5.17 10.62 -9.41
C SER A 123 5.34 11.90 -8.59
N LEU A 124 4.86 11.88 -7.36
CA LEU A 124 4.97 13.03 -6.47
C LEU A 124 6.42 13.28 -6.04
N ILE A 125 7.20 12.20 -5.91
CA ILE A 125 8.64 12.25 -5.62
C ILE A 125 9.37 11.40 -6.65
N HIS A 126 10.26 12.04 -7.43
CA HIS A 126 11.15 11.30 -8.32
C HIS A 126 12.29 10.67 -7.51
N VAL A 127 12.54 9.38 -7.74
CA VAL A 127 13.60 8.63 -7.08
C VAL A 127 14.67 8.26 -8.11
N SER A 128 15.81 8.94 -8.01
CA SER A 128 16.97 8.67 -8.88
C SER A 128 17.84 7.52 -8.35
N PRO A 129 18.72 6.91 -9.18
CA PRO A 129 19.67 5.89 -8.73
C PRO A 129 20.61 6.35 -7.61
N VAL A 130 20.83 7.67 -7.49
CA VAL A 130 21.64 8.24 -6.41
C VAL A 130 20.88 8.22 -5.07
N MET A 131 19.55 8.40 -5.12
CA MET A 131 18.70 8.39 -3.92
C MET A 131 18.38 6.98 -3.44
N ASN A 132 18.19 6.06 -4.37
CA ASN A 132 17.95 4.64 -4.08
C ASN A 132 18.59 3.78 -5.19
N ARG A 133 19.51 2.88 -4.79
CA ARG A 133 20.21 1.98 -5.72
C ARG A 133 19.38 0.77 -6.12
N GLU A 134 18.41 0.39 -5.29
CA GLU A 134 17.61 -0.82 -5.50
C GLU A 134 16.40 -0.55 -6.42
N ARG A 135 15.85 0.67 -6.38
CA ARG A 135 14.66 1.01 -7.14
C ARG A 135 14.64 2.50 -7.52
N THR A 136 14.34 2.76 -8.77
CA THR A 136 14.13 4.11 -9.30
C THR A 136 12.66 4.35 -9.60
N VAL A 137 12.21 5.60 -9.48
CA VAL A 137 10.86 6.03 -9.85
C VAL A 137 10.95 7.34 -10.61
N SER A 138 10.80 7.26 -11.92
CA SER A 138 10.87 8.43 -12.81
C SER A 138 9.94 8.23 -14.01
N PRO A 139 9.43 9.32 -14.60
CA PRO A 139 8.59 9.22 -15.79
C PRO A 139 9.25 8.41 -16.92
N LYS A 140 8.43 7.65 -17.65
CA LYS A 140 8.81 6.78 -18.78
C LYS A 140 9.61 5.52 -18.40
N GLN A 141 9.79 5.23 -17.12
CA GLN A 141 10.38 3.96 -16.67
C GLN A 141 9.29 2.95 -16.31
N PRO A 142 9.56 1.64 -16.43
CA PRO A 142 8.65 0.62 -15.91
C PRO A 142 8.37 0.85 -14.43
N TYR A 143 7.13 0.65 -14.01
CA TYR A 143 6.81 0.63 -12.60
C TYR A 143 7.07 -0.76 -12.02
N GLU A 144 7.81 -0.79 -10.95
CA GLU A 144 8.07 -1.99 -10.16
C GLU A 144 7.57 -1.76 -8.73
N LEU A 145 7.02 -2.78 -8.11
CA LEU A 145 6.66 -2.72 -6.69
C LEU A 145 7.91 -2.55 -5.81
N PRO A 146 7.78 -1.94 -4.62
CA PRO A 146 8.87 -1.85 -3.68
C PRO A 146 9.48 -3.23 -3.36
N PRO A 147 10.78 -3.31 -3.07
CA PRO A 147 11.41 -4.54 -2.63
C PRO A 147 10.66 -5.17 -1.46
N ASN A 148 10.51 -6.49 -1.49
CA ASN A 148 9.75 -7.29 -0.52
C ASN A 148 8.21 -7.21 -0.62
N ALA A 149 7.62 -6.47 -1.57
CA ALA A 149 6.18 -6.52 -1.79
C ALA A 149 5.69 -7.91 -2.27
N GLU A 150 6.59 -8.77 -2.74
CA GLU A 150 6.33 -10.16 -3.18
C GLU A 150 6.25 -11.18 -2.03
N ARG A 151 6.51 -10.76 -0.77
CA ARG A 151 6.33 -11.65 0.38
C ARG A 151 4.88 -12.07 0.50
N THR A 152 4.66 -13.22 1.15
CA THR A 152 3.30 -13.70 1.42
C THR A 152 2.52 -12.67 2.23
N SER A 153 1.33 -12.34 1.77
CA SER A 153 0.44 -11.45 2.53
C SER A 153 0.04 -12.09 3.85
N ILE A 154 -0.07 -11.28 4.91
CA ILE A 154 -0.67 -11.72 6.19
C ILE A 154 -2.08 -12.31 6.00
N PHE A 155 -2.77 -12.00 4.91
CA PHE A 155 -4.11 -12.49 4.62
C PHE A 155 -4.14 -13.73 3.72
N ASP A 156 -2.99 -14.18 3.17
CA ASP A 156 -2.93 -15.12 2.07
C ASP A 156 -2.03 -16.34 2.37
N PHE A 157 -2.34 -17.04 3.45
CA PHE A 157 -1.75 -18.34 3.77
C PHE A 157 -2.74 -19.23 4.52
N SER A 158 -2.59 -20.54 4.35
CA SER A 158 -3.33 -21.55 5.10
C SER A 158 -2.55 -22.03 6.32
N GLU A 159 -3.24 -22.62 7.31
CA GLU A 159 -2.61 -23.19 8.49
C GLU A 159 -1.56 -24.26 8.15
N LYS A 160 -1.81 -25.05 7.09
CA LYS A 160 -0.88 -26.10 6.63
C LYS A 160 0.40 -25.54 6.03
N GLU A 161 0.30 -24.42 5.31
CA GLU A 161 1.44 -23.78 4.66
C GLU A 161 2.38 -23.12 5.65
N ILE A 162 1.85 -22.56 6.74
CA ILE A 162 2.63 -21.83 7.75
C ILE A 162 3.80 -22.69 8.25
N LYS A 163 3.55 -23.94 8.66
CA LYS A 163 4.59 -24.82 9.23
C LYS A 163 5.75 -25.01 8.24
N GLY A 164 5.43 -25.31 6.98
CA GLY A 164 6.43 -25.47 5.93
C GLY A 164 7.25 -24.22 5.68
N MET A 165 6.59 -23.05 5.66
CA MET A 165 7.24 -21.76 5.44
C MET A 165 8.19 -21.40 6.59
N LEU A 166 7.80 -21.67 7.82
CA LEU A 166 8.56 -21.33 9.01
C LEU A 166 9.91 -22.06 9.09
N HIS A 167 10.04 -23.26 8.54
CA HIS A 167 11.29 -24.02 8.48
C HIS A 167 12.31 -23.51 7.43
N SER A 168 11.95 -22.47 6.65
CA SER A 168 12.82 -21.97 5.56
C SER A 168 14.07 -21.22 6.03
N PHE A 169 14.14 -20.81 7.30
CA PHE A 169 15.24 -20.00 7.83
C PHE A 169 15.67 -20.47 9.23
N PRO A 170 16.30 -21.65 9.37
CA PRO A 170 16.60 -22.27 10.66
C PRO A 170 17.53 -21.44 11.55
N ASP A 171 18.50 -20.76 10.97
CA ASP A 171 19.51 -19.95 11.70
C ASP A 171 19.01 -18.57 12.15
N ASP A 172 17.83 -18.17 11.68
CA ASP A 172 17.28 -16.84 12.02
C ASP A 172 16.51 -16.88 13.35
N THR A 173 16.33 -15.69 13.92
CA THR A 173 15.41 -15.55 15.05
C THR A 173 13.96 -15.59 14.54
N VAL A 174 13.03 -16.04 15.42
CA VAL A 174 11.58 -16.05 15.14
C VAL A 174 11.09 -14.75 14.51
N GLY A 175 11.47 -13.62 15.10
CA GLY A 175 11.07 -12.31 14.59
C GLY A 175 11.63 -11.98 13.21
N LYS A 176 12.85 -12.42 12.89
CA LYS A 176 13.42 -12.24 11.55
C LYS A 176 12.73 -13.13 10.53
N THR A 177 12.50 -14.40 10.86
CA THR A 177 11.81 -15.36 9.99
C THR A 177 10.42 -14.87 9.61
N ILE A 178 9.60 -14.47 10.59
CA ILE A 178 8.27 -13.95 10.33
C ILE A 178 8.31 -12.71 9.40
N ARG A 179 9.23 -11.77 9.65
CA ARG A 179 9.36 -10.57 8.80
C ARG A 179 9.92 -10.83 7.42
N LYS A 180 10.67 -11.93 7.22
CA LYS A 180 11.13 -12.35 5.89
C LYS A 180 10.03 -13.02 5.09
N LEU A 181 9.18 -13.79 5.75
CA LEU A 181 8.12 -14.58 5.10
C LEU A 181 6.90 -13.74 4.77
N PHE A 182 6.48 -12.86 5.68
CA PHE A 182 5.17 -12.22 5.58
C PHE A 182 5.26 -10.69 5.46
N ASN A 183 4.43 -10.14 4.60
CA ASN A 183 4.10 -8.72 4.61
C ASN A 183 3.07 -8.39 5.70
N GLY A 184 3.07 -7.13 6.16
CA GLY A 184 2.11 -6.65 7.15
C GLY A 184 2.54 -6.86 8.61
N PHE A 185 3.56 -7.69 8.91
CA PHE A 185 4.05 -7.89 10.27
C PHE A 185 4.94 -6.74 10.77
N GLY A 186 4.30 -5.68 11.24
CA GLY A 186 4.98 -4.65 12.01
C GLY A 186 5.34 -5.11 13.44
N PRO A 187 6.11 -4.31 14.19
CA PRO A 187 6.56 -4.69 15.55
C PRO A 187 5.42 -5.02 16.53
N VAL A 188 4.23 -4.43 16.34
CA VAL A 188 3.06 -4.65 17.20
C VAL A 188 2.50 -6.05 16.97
N LEU A 189 2.22 -6.40 15.71
CA LEU A 189 1.66 -7.72 15.37
C LEU A 189 2.65 -8.85 15.66
N LEU A 190 3.94 -8.61 15.44
CA LEU A 190 4.97 -9.59 15.78
C LEU A 190 4.98 -9.89 17.30
N ARG A 191 4.95 -8.85 18.13
CA ARG A 191 4.90 -9.05 19.59
C ARG A 191 3.63 -9.76 20.03
N GLU A 192 2.50 -9.44 19.42
CA GLU A 192 1.22 -10.09 19.71
C GLU A 192 1.27 -11.59 19.39
N VAL A 193 1.77 -11.96 18.20
CA VAL A 193 1.93 -13.38 17.83
C VAL A 193 2.87 -14.10 18.76
N CYS A 194 4.03 -13.52 19.06
CA CYS A 194 4.99 -14.13 19.99
C CYS A 194 4.41 -14.30 21.40
N TYR A 195 3.63 -13.32 21.86
CA TYR A 195 2.94 -13.38 23.15
C TYR A 195 1.92 -14.53 23.21
N ARG A 196 1.08 -14.64 22.17
CA ARG A 196 0.09 -15.74 22.06
C ARG A 196 0.76 -17.13 22.00
N ALA A 197 1.86 -17.22 21.29
CA ALA A 197 2.63 -18.45 21.15
C ALA A 197 3.54 -18.75 22.37
N LYS A 198 3.66 -17.83 23.34
CA LYS A 198 4.58 -17.92 24.49
C LYS A 198 6.05 -18.09 24.10
N ILE A 199 6.46 -17.44 23.02
CA ILE A 199 7.80 -17.51 22.43
C ILE A 199 8.41 -16.09 22.48
N ASN A 200 9.74 -15.99 22.58
CA ASN A 200 10.43 -14.72 22.45
C ASN A 200 10.78 -14.46 20.96
N GLU A 201 10.58 -13.24 20.47
CA GLU A 201 10.94 -12.88 19.09
C GLU A 201 12.45 -13.04 18.78
N LYS A 202 13.29 -13.13 19.81
CA LYS A 202 14.74 -13.31 19.71
C LYS A 202 15.17 -14.76 19.77
N ASP A 203 14.26 -15.69 20.08
CA ASP A 203 14.59 -17.11 20.09
C ASP A 203 15.03 -17.54 18.70
N ILE A 204 16.06 -18.40 18.63
CA ILE A 204 16.54 -18.95 17.37
C ILE A 204 15.60 -20.05 16.96
N TRP A 205 15.20 -20.06 15.70
CA TRP A 205 14.20 -20.98 15.13
C TRP A 205 14.57 -22.46 15.39
N GLU A 206 15.81 -22.83 15.12
CA GLU A 206 16.30 -24.20 15.27
C GLU A 206 16.17 -24.75 16.69
N ASN A 207 16.15 -23.89 17.71
CA ASN A 207 16.05 -24.29 19.13
C ASN A 207 14.61 -24.43 19.64
N LEU A 208 13.62 -24.20 18.78
CA LEU A 208 12.22 -24.35 19.17
C LEU A 208 11.78 -25.82 19.16
N SER A 209 10.97 -26.18 20.15
CA SER A 209 10.29 -27.50 20.13
C SER A 209 9.16 -27.48 19.07
N GLU A 210 8.79 -28.69 18.60
CA GLU A 210 7.64 -28.86 17.70
C GLU A 210 6.36 -28.27 18.30
N ASP A 211 6.13 -28.42 19.60
CA ASP A 211 4.98 -27.81 20.29
C ASP A 211 4.99 -26.30 20.21
N SER A 212 6.16 -25.67 20.32
CA SER A 212 6.33 -24.22 20.21
C SER A 212 6.03 -23.75 18.78
N ILE A 213 6.47 -24.50 17.78
CA ILE A 213 6.21 -24.25 16.36
C ILE A 213 4.71 -24.32 16.08
N ASP A 214 4.03 -25.33 16.64
CA ASP A 214 2.59 -25.51 16.52
C ASP A 214 1.80 -24.38 17.17
N GLN A 215 2.22 -23.93 18.36
CA GLN A 215 1.63 -22.76 19.01
C GLN A 215 1.82 -21.49 18.19
N LEU A 216 3.00 -21.29 17.57
CA LEU A 216 3.27 -20.15 16.72
C LEU A 216 2.42 -20.18 15.44
N ALA A 217 2.31 -21.33 14.78
CA ALA A 217 1.47 -21.49 13.60
C ALA A 217 -0.01 -21.19 13.91
N THR A 218 -0.51 -21.72 15.03
CA THR A 218 -1.86 -21.46 15.50
C THR A 218 -2.08 -19.97 15.81
N ALA A 219 -1.13 -19.33 16.48
CA ALA A 219 -1.22 -17.89 16.80
C ALA A 219 -1.23 -17.02 15.55
N LEU A 220 -0.38 -17.34 14.55
CA LEU A 220 -0.34 -16.66 13.26
C LEU A 220 -1.67 -16.79 12.51
N TYR A 221 -2.21 -18.00 12.44
CA TYR A 221 -3.46 -18.26 11.75
C TYR A 221 -4.66 -17.61 12.45
N SER A 222 -4.74 -17.67 13.78
CA SER A 222 -5.79 -17.02 14.58
C SER A 222 -5.76 -15.51 14.34
N LEU A 223 -4.59 -14.87 14.40
CA LEU A 223 -4.44 -13.44 14.15
C LEU A 223 -4.88 -13.07 12.73
N ARG A 224 -4.50 -13.85 11.73
CA ARG A 224 -4.98 -13.68 10.34
C ARG A 224 -6.50 -13.66 10.27
N CYS A 225 -7.16 -14.65 10.87
CA CYS A 225 -8.62 -14.76 10.88
C CYS A 225 -9.27 -13.55 11.55
N GLU A 226 -8.75 -13.11 12.68
CA GLU A 226 -9.24 -11.93 13.39
C GLU A 226 -9.10 -10.66 12.53
N LEU A 227 -7.94 -10.44 11.91
CA LEU A 227 -7.71 -9.29 11.03
C LEU A 227 -8.60 -9.32 9.78
N ALA A 228 -8.83 -10.50 9.20
CA ALA A 228 -9.70 -10.63 8.03
C ALA A 228 -11.17 -10.36 8.35
N THR A 229 -11.61 -10.64 9.59
CA THR A 229 -12.98 -10.40 10.05
C THR A 229 -13.15 -9.03 10.73
N ALA A 230 -12.07 -8.34 11.06
CA ALA A 230 -12.12 -7.02 11.67
C ALA A 230 -12.81 -6.03 10.73
N ASN A 231 -14.06 -5.70 11.03
CA ASN A 231 -14.73 -4.56 10.43
C ASN A 231 -14.01 -3.31 10.93
N VAL A 232 -13.16 -2.74 10.10
CA VAL A 232 -12.63 -1.40 10.35
C VAL A 232 -13.82 -0.44 10.19
N LEU A 233 -14.32 0.05 11.31
CA LEU A 233 -15.36 1.06 11.40
C LEU A 233 -14.86 2.42 10.86
#